data_9b3ab62b134a9489a2d0b7f4eb334749
#
_entry.id   9b3ab62b134a9489a2d0b7f4eb334749
#
_cell.length_a   1.000
_cell.length_b   1.000
_cell.length_c   1.000
_cell.angle_alpha   90.00
_cell.angle_beta   90.00
_cell.angle_gamma   90.00
#
_symmetry.space_group_name_H-M   'P 1'
#
loop_
_entity.id
_entity.type
_entity.pdbx_description
1 polymer ?
#
loop_
_entity_poly.entity_id
_entity_poly.type
_entity_poly.pdbx_seq_one_letter_code
_entity_poly.pdbx_strand_id
1 'polypeptide(L)'
;MEIGDEKALADFQTRLAAVGLDYPHAEWVQGADEVRRIALLSRFPITARHSRSRVPVELNGRFFEMCRGILDVTVQVTPVSTLRLVGLHLKSQRDVPEYDEAKFRARESIAVRAHLDAIMKETPDLDLLVFGDLNDSKNAFAVREILGPLKSPMALRDLRLKDQWGLTWTHHWAEADIYSRLDYLLVSHSLWRKVNLTRSGIHFSPEWSQASDHRAIYTQISFPE
;
A
#
# COMPACT_ATOMS: atom_id res chain seq x y z
N MET A 1 3.99 -6.05 -3.38
CA MET A 1 5.21 -5.31 -3.02
C MET A 1 6.42 -6.12 -3.45
N GLU A 2 7.58 -5.50 -3.53
CA GLU A 2 8.86 -6.15 -3.86
C GLU A 2 8.89 -6.89 -5.21
N ILE A 3 8.09 -6.43 -6.18
CA ILE A 3 8.22 -6.89 -7.55
C ILE A 3 9.61 -6.49 -8.09
N GLY A 4 10.22 -7.32 -8.91
CA GLY A 4 11.47 -7.01 -9.57
C GLY A 4 11.36 -5.87 -10.59
N ASP A 5 11.91 -6.07 -11.76
CA ASP A 5 11.81 -5.10 -12.86
C ASP A 5 10.46 -5.23 -13.62
N GLU A 6 10.29 -4.39 -14.63
CA GLU A 6 9.10 -4.40 -15.49
C GLU A 6 8.92 -5.74 -16.22
N LYS A 7 10.01 -6.42 -16.55
CA LYS A 7 9.98 -7.75 -17.16
C LYS A 7 9.43 -8.79 -16.19
N ALA A 8 9.85 -8.74 -14.91
CA ALA A 8 9.31 -9.63 -13.86
C ALA A 8 7.80 -9.43 -13.68
N LEU A 9 7.31 -8.18 -13.76
CA LEU A 9 5.89 -7.89 -13.71
C LEU A 9 5.14 -8.47 -14.91
N ALA A 10 5.68 -8.30 -16.14
CA ALA A 10 5.09 -8.83 -17.36
C ALA A 10 5.07 -10.38 -17.37
N ASP A 11 6.14 -11.01 -16.91
CA ASP A 11 6.22 -12.47 -16.75
C ASP A 11 5.18 -12.96 -15.73
N PHE A 12 4.98 -12.21 -14.63
CA PHE A 12 3.98 -12.53 -13.62
C PHE A 12 2.56 -12.41 -14.17
N GLN A 13 2.24 -11.32 -14.91
CA GLN A 13 0.95 -11.16 -15.59
C GLN A 13 0.67 -12.33 -16.55
N THR A 14 1.66 -12.73 -17.35
CA THR A 14 1.55 -13.84 -18.30
C THR A 14 1.25 -15.16 -17.57
N ARG A 15 1.92 -15.44 -16.45
CA ARG A 15 1.66 -16.64 -15.63
C ARG A 15 0.29 -16.63 -14.99
N LEU A 16 -0.19 -15.47 -14.53
CA LEU A 16 -1.54 -15.33 -13.99
C LEU A 16 -2.59 -15.58 -15.07
N ALA A 17 -2.42 -15.01 -16.27
CA ALA A 17 -3.32 -15.22 -17.39
C ALA A 17 -3.39 -16.71 -17.80
N ALA A 18 -2.27 -17.43 -17.76
CA ALA A 18 -2.21 -18.86 -18.06
C ALA A 18 -3.04 -19.74 -17.10
N VAL A 19 -3.34 -19.24 -15.89
CA VAL A 19 -4.23 -19.93 -14.92
C VAL A 19 -5.61 -19.28 -14.81
N GLY A 20 -6.00 -18.47 -15.81
CA GLY A 20 -7.32 -17.84 -15.90
C GLY A 20 -7.49 -16.56 -15.07
N LEU A 21 -6.41 -16.01 -14.56
CA LEU A 21 -6.39 -14.75 -13.81
C LEU A 21 -5.83 -13.62 -14.68
N ASP A 22 -6.68 -13.07 -15.56
CA ASP A 22 -6.30 -12.01 -16.47
C ASP A 22 -6.38 -10.63 -15.79
N TYR A 23 -5.26 -9.88 -15.85
CA TYR A 23 -5.13 -8.51 -15.36
C TYR A 23 -4.48 -7.65 -16.45
N PRO A 24 -5.27 -7.13 -17.42
CA PRO A 24 -4.73 -6.45 -18.59
C PRO A 24 -4.08 -5.09 -18.30
N HIS A 25 -4.39 -4.50 -17.14
CA HIS A 25 -3.86 -3.20 -16.77
C HIS A 25 -2.86 -3.32 -15.64
N ALA A 26 -1.74 -2.61 -15.76
CA ALA A 26 -0.69 -2.58 -14.74
C ALA A 26 -0.18 -1.16 -14.50
N GLU A 27 0.30 -0.93 -13.30
CA GLU A 27 1.12 0.21 -12.93
C GLU A 27 2.35 -0.29 -12.19
N TRP A 28 3.46 0.41 -12.33
CA TRP A 28 4.74 0.04 -11.78
C TRP A 28 5.54 1.28 -11.37
N VAL A 29 6.14 1.27 -10.18
CA VAL A 29 6.88 2.40 -9.65
C VAL A 29 8.20 1.94 -9.05
N GLN A 30 9.27 2.61 -9.45
CA GLN A 30 10.60 2.50 -8.87
C GLN A 30 10.92 3.79 -8.12
N GLY A 31 11.37 3.67 -6.87
CA GLY A 31 11.97 4.76 -6.11
C GLY A 31 13.50 4.71 -6.16
N ALA A 32 14.15 5.17 -5.07
CA ALA A 32 15.61 5.10 -4.92
C ALA A 32 16.14 3.66 -4.75
N ASP A 33 15.31 2.74 -4.26
CA ASP A 33 15.66 1.31 -4.18
C ASP A 33 15.59 0.69 -5.57
N GLU A 34 16.73 0.24 -6.09
CA GLU A 34 16.84 -0.33 -7.44
C GLU A 34 16.31 -1.77 -7.56
N VAL A 35 16.03 -2.42 -6.44
CA VAL A 35 15.65 -3.85 -6.38
C VAL A 35 14.16 -4.01 -6.10
N ARG A 36 13.63 -3.29 -5.11
CA ARG A 36 12.28 -3.48 -4.61
C ARG A 36 11.35 -2.40 -5.13
N ARG A 37 10.35 -2.81 -5.87
CA ARG A 37 9.41 -1.89 -6.53
C ARG A 37 7.98 -2.19 -6.09
N ILE A 38 7.10 -1.21 -6.32
CA ILE A 38 5.67 -1.36 -6.09
C ILE A 38 5.01 -1.58 -7.45
N ALA A 39 4.09 -2.53 -7.53
CA ALA A 39 3.26 -2.72 -8.70
C ALA A 39 1.79 -2.93 -8.34
N LEU A 40 0.93 -2.60 -9.28
CA LEU A 40 -0.50 -2.85 -9.27
C LEU A 40 -0.88 -3.62 -10.53
N LEU A 41 -1.69 -4.65 -10.38
CA LEU A 41 -2.40 -5.32 -11.47
C LEU A 41 -3.89 -5.05 -11.33
N SER A 42 -4.57 -4.76 -12.43
CA SER A 42 -6.00 -4.45 -12.43
C SER A 42 -6.73 -5.10 -13.59
N ARG A 43 -7.92 -5.62 -13.31
CA ARG A 43 -8.90 -5.99 -14.34
C ARG A 43 -9.64 -4.76 -14.88
N PHE A 44 -9.67 -3.70 -14.09
CA PHE A 44 -10.35 -2.46 -14.46
C PHE A 44 -9.38 -1.50 -15.15
N PRO A 45 -9.85 -0.70 -16.11
CA PRO A 45 -9.02 0.29 -16.78
C PRO A 45 -8.40 1.30 -15.80
N ILE A 46 -7.11 1.55 -15.95
CA ILE A 46 -6.42 2.66 -15.26
C ILE A 46 -6.65 3.92 -16.10
N THR A 47 -7.48 4.84 -15.59
CA THR A 47 -7.89 6.06 -16.30
C THR A 47 -6.99 7.25 -16.03
N ALA A 48 -6.25 7.22 -14.91
CA ALA A 48 -5.25 8.25 -14.61
C ALA A 48 -4.08 7.66 -13.82
N ARG A 49 -2.87 8.18 -14.08
CA ARG A 49 -1.62 7.81 -13.43
C ARG A 49 -0.97 9.07 -12.86
N HIS A 50 -0.70 9.04 -11.54
CA HIS A 50 -0.07 10.12 -10.79
C HIS A 50 1.09 9.58 -9.93
N SER A 51 1.58 8.40 -10.26
CA SER A 51 2.69 7.74 -9.56
C SER A 51 3.93 8.61 -9.54
N ARG A 52 4.66 8.58 -8.42
CA ARG A 52 5.84 9.41 -8.20
C ARG A 52 7.03 8.54 -7.85
N SER A 53 7.96 8.41 -8.77
CA SER A 53 9.22 7.69 -8.55
C SER A 53 10.18 8.47 -7.65
N ARG A 54 10.24 9.79 -7.83
CA ARG A 54 11.12 10.68 -7.06
C ARG A 54 10.31 11.51 -6.08
N VAL A 55 10.43 11.19 -4.80
CA VAL A 55 9.79 11.92 -3.71
C VAL A 55 10.89 12.35 -2.75
N PRO A 56 11.15 13.66 -2.62
CA PRO A 56 12.22 14.14 -1.76
C PRO A 56 11.88 13.93 -0.28
N VAL A 57 12.86 13.49 0.48
CA VAL A 57 12.80 13.25 1.92
C VAL A 57 13.94 13.99 2.58
N GLU A 58 13.64 14.96 3.42
CA GLU A 58 14.66 15.68 4.20
C GLU A 58 14.86 15.04 5.57
N LEU A 59 16.12 14.71 5.91
CA LEU A 59 16.49 14.19 7.19
C LEU A 59 17.81 14.83 7.66
N ASN A 60 17.76 15.53 8.80
CA ASN A 60 18.93 16.18 9.42
C ASN A 60 19.67 17.16 8.47
N GLY A 61 18.92 17.94 7.67
CA GLY A 61 19.48 18.89 6.71
C GLY A 61 20.04 18.25 5.43
N ARG A 62 19.90 16.94 5.26
CA ARG A 62 20.28 16.23 4.03
C ARG A 62 19.03 15.81 3.26
N PHE A 63 19.11 15.88 1.94
CA PHE A 63 18.03 15.43 1.06
C PHE A 63 18.33 14.04 0.52
N PHE A 64 17.33 13.20 0.59
CA PHE A 64 17.28 11.85 0.05
C PHE A 64 16.06 11.73 -0.85
N GLU A 65 15.90 10.60 -1.53
CA GLU A 65 14.67 10.22 -2.20
C GLU A 65 13.99 9.06 -1.44
N MET A 66 12.66 9.03 -1.44
CA MET A 66 11.87 7.93 -0.87
C MET A 66 12.29 6.60 -1.48
N CYS A 67 12.45 5.56 -0.65
CA CYS A 67 13.00 4.29 -1.08
C CYS A 67 12.23 3.67 -2.26
N ARG A 68 10.90 3.65 -2.24
CA ARG A 68 10.08 2.95 -3.25
C ARG A 68 9.13 3.87 -4.03
N GLY A 69 9.13 5.18 -3.73
CA GLY A 69 8.21 6.12 -4.35
C GLY A 69 6.76 5.95 -3.88
N ILE A 70 5.82 6.52 -4.62
CA ILE A 70 4.38 6.45 -4.36
C ILE A 70 3.70 5.97 -5.64
N LEU A 71 3.08 4.79 -5.60
CA LEU A 71 2.17 4.35 -6.65
C LEU A 71 0.84 5.08 -6.44
N ASP A 72 0.31 5.71 -7.50
CA ASP A 72 -0.92 6.47 -7.42
C ASP A 72 -1.67 6.44 -8.76
N VAL A 73 -2.80 5.75 -8.77
CA VAL A 73 -3.63 5.57 -9.97
C VAL A 73 -5.12 5.72 -9.67
N THR A 74 -5.88 6.05 -10.69
CA THR A 74 -7.35 5.97 -10.66
C THR A 74 -7.78 4.84 -11.57
N VAL A 75 -8.63 3.95 -11.08
CA VAL A 75 -9.24 2.87 -11.87
C VAL A 75 -10.74 3.10 -12.04
N GLN A 76 -11.28 2.76 -13.21
CA GLN A 76 -12.71 2.81 -13.51
C GLN A 76 -13.33 1.48 -13.08
N VAL A 77 -14.06 1.45 -11.97
CA VAL A 77 -14.63 0.21 -11.41
C VAL A 77 -16.04 -0.11 -11.93
N THR A 78 -16.82 0.93 -12.27
CA THR A 78 -18.09 0.83 -13.01
C THR A 78 -18.17 2.02 -13.98
N PRO A 79 -19.14 2.07 -14.92
CA PRO A 79 -19.29 3.22 -15.82
C PRO A 79 -19.40 4.57 -15.12
N VAL A 80 -19.86 4.59 -13.86
CA VAL A 80 -20.12 5.81 -13.09
C VAL A 80 -19.24 5.95 -11.84
N SER A 81 -18.40 4.96 -11.54
CA SER A 81 -17.61 4.95 -10.30
C SER A 81 -16.13 4.74 -10.55
N THR A 82 -15.30 5.52 -9.91
CA THR A 82 -13.84 5.38 -9.91
C THR A 82 -13.32 5.10 -8.51
N LEU A 83 -12.14 4.46 -8.42
CA LEU A 83 -11.42 4.22 -7.19
C LEU A 83 -9.99 4.74 -7.35
N ARG A 84 -9.56 5.63 -6.44
CA ARG A 84 -8.16 6.03 -6.34
C ARG A 84 -7.40 5.03 -5.48
N LEU A 85 -6.28 4.57 -5.99
CA LEU A 85 -5.42 3.57 -5.36
C LEU A 85 -4.04 4.17 -5.12
N VAL A 86 -3.62 4.23 -3.86
CA VAL A 86 -2.27 4.69 -3.48
C VAL A 86 -1.53 3.53 -2.82
N GLY A 87 -0.50 3.02 -3.49
CA GLY A 87 0.35 1.93 -3.03
C GLY A 87 1.63 2.45 -2.39
N LEU A 88 1.97 1.94 -1.22
CA LEU A 88 3.10 2.37 -0.40
C LEU A 88 3.95 1.18 0.03
N HIS A 89 5.27 1.38 0.05
CA HIS A 89 6.21 0.49 0.70
C HIS A 89 7.30 1.34 1.36
N LEU A 90 7.14 1.62 2.65
CA LEU A 90 8.07 2.50 3.38
C LEU A 90 9.39 1.77 3.68
N LYS A 91 10.40 2.53 4.09
CA LYS A 91 11.72 2.01 4.50
C LYS A 91 11.58 0.89 5.54
N SER A 92 12.19 -0.25 5.27
CA SER A 92 12.22 -1.40 6.19
C SER A 92 12.93 -1.07 7.50
N GLN A 93 12.73 -1.92 8.51
CA GLN A 93 13.39 -1.80 9.81
C GLN A 93 14.85 -2.29 9.78
N ARG A 94 15.37 -2.67 8.60
CA ARG A 94 16.77 -3.08 8.45
C ARG A 94 17.68 -1.87 8.55
N ASP A 95 18.65 -1.94 9.46
CA ASP A 95 19.69 -0.92 9.66
C ASP A 95 20.48 -0.65 8.38
N VAL A 96 20.79 0.61 8.16
CA VAL A 96 21.67 1.08 7.08
C VAL A 96 22.64 2.13 7.65
N PRO A 97 23.88 2.21 7.14
CA PRO A 97 24.87 3.14 7.69
C PRO A 97 24.57 4.62 7.41
N GLU A 98 23.75 4.91 6.39
CA GLU A 98 23.51 6.26 5.89
C GLU A 98 22.60 7.11 6.79
N TYR A 99 21.69 6.46 7.52
CA TYR A 99 20.69 7.11 8.38
C TYR A 99 19.99 6.14 9.33
N ASP A 100 19.36 6.71 10.35
CA ASP A 100 18.43 6.02 11.25
C ASP A 100 17.14 5.68 10.46
N GLU A 101 16.86 4.40 10.27
CA GLU A 101 15.77 3.91 9.42
C GLU A 101 14.39 4.28 9.97
N ALA A 102 14.20 4.36 11.29
CA ALA A 102 12.94 4.74 11.90
C ALA A 102 12.64 6.23 11.67
N LYS A 103 13.66 7.09 11.78
CA LYS A 103 13.52 8.52 11.45
C LYS A 103 13.30 8.72 9.96
N PHE A 104 13.98 7.94 9.11
CA PHE A 104 13.79 8.03 7.68
C PHE A 104 12.35 7.63 7.30
N ARG A 105 11.83 6.51 7.82
CA ARG A 105 10.45 6.05 7.62
C ARG A 105 9.43 7.10 8.12
N ALA A 106 9.71 7.77 9.23
CA ALA A 106 8.89 8.88 9.71
C ALA A 106 8.86 10.06 8.72
N ARG A 107 9.98 10.38 8.07
CA ARG A 107 10.04 11.43 7.04
C ARG A 107 9.33 11.00 5.74
N GLU A 108 9.47 9.74 5.32
CA GLU A 108 8.68 9.20 4.21
C GLU A 108 7.17 9.35 4.48
N SER A 109 6.71 9.01 5.70
CA SER A 109 5.29 9.12 6.06
C SER A 109 4.75 10.55 6.02
N ILE A 110 5.56 11.55 6.38
CA ILE A 110 5.21 12.97 6.26
C ILE A 110 5.05 13.36 4.78
N ALA A 111 5.96 12.94 3.91
CA ALA A 111 5.86 13.19 2.47
C ALA A 111 4.62 12.51 1.86
N VAL A 112 4.33 11.28 2.27
CA VAL A 112 3.10 10.56 1.88
C VAL A 112 1.85 11.31 2.38
N ARG A 113 1.83 11.74 3.64
CA ARG A 113 0.67 12.47 4.18
C ARG A 113 0.41 13.76 3.40
N ALA A 114 1.45 14.53 3.09
CA ALA A 114 1.32 15.74 2.27
C ALA A 114 0.73 15.43 0.88
N HIS A 115 1.14 14.30 0.25
CA HIS A 115 0.58 13.86 -1.01
C HIS A 115 -0.91 13.50 -0.89
N LEU A 116 -1.29 12.75 0.16
CA LEU A 116 -2.68 12.37 0.44
C LEU A 116 -3.56 13.58 0.75
N ASP A 117 -3.05 14.55 1.51
CA ASP A 117 -3.77 15.79 1.81
C ASP A 117 -4.05 16.61 0.55
N ALA A 118 -3.09 16.69 -0.37
CA ALA A 118 -3.28 17.37 -1.65
C ALA A 118 -4.40 16.71 -2.48
N ILE A 119 -4.39 15.39 -2.60
CA ILE A 119 -5.43 14.61 -3.31
C ILE A 119 -6.81 14.84 -2.70
N MET A 120 -6.94 14.68 -1.38
CA MET A 120 -8.24 14.78 -0.69
C MET A 120 -8.75 16.21 -0.59
N LYS A 121 -7.86 17.22 -0.64
CA LYS A 121 -8.23 18.63 -0.73
C LYS A 121 -8.80 18.99 -2.11
N GLU A 122 -8.23 18.42 -3.16
CA GLU A 122 -8.70 18.59 -4.54
C GLU A 122 -10.04 17.88 -4.76
N THR A 123 -10.22 16.69 -4.15
CA THR A 123 -11.45 15.88 -4.29
C THR A 123 -11.91 15.40 -2.90
N PRO A 124 -12.74 16.17 -2.17
CA PRO A 124 -13.10 15.90 -0.77
C PRO A 124 -13.81 14.56 -0.53
N ASP A 125 -14.67 14.10 -1.44
CA ASP A 125 -15.44 12.86 -1.31
C ASP A 125 -14.84 11.71 -2.11
N LEU A 126 -13.53 11.75 -2.33
CA LEU A 126 -12.82 10.75 -3.11
C LEU A 126 -12.91 9.36 -2.47
N ASP A 127 -13.27 8.35 -3.25
CA ASP A 127 -13.09 6.96 -2.90
C ASP A 127 -11.60 6.61 -3.02
N LEU A 128 -10.90 6.63 -1.89
CA LEU A 128 -9.46 6.44 -1.80
C LEU A 128 -9.14 5.20 -0.94
N LEU A 129 -8.35 4.30 -1.51
CA LEU A 129 -7.70 3.18 -0.80
C LEU A 129 -6.18 3.38 -0.82
N VAL A 130 -5.59 3.51 0.35
CA VAL A 130 -4.14 3.46 0.57
C VAL A 130 -3.78 2.06 1.07
N PHE A 131 -2.83 1.41 0.43
CA PHE A 131 -2.49 0.03 0.73
C PHE A 131 -0.98 -0.22 0.68
N GLY A 132 -0.53 -1.21 1.42
CA GLY A 132 0.84 -1.71 1.31
C GLY A 132 1.54 -1.95 2.63
N ASP A 133 2.85 -2.17 2.52
CA ASP A 133 3.75 -2.39 3.63
C ASP A 133 4.25 -1.05 4.19
N LEU A 134 3.75 -0.66 5.34
CA LEU A 134 4.18 0.55 6.04
C LEU A 134 5.41 0.31 6.93
N ASN A 135 5.89 -0.93 7.02
CA ASN A 135 7.09 -1.34 7.77
C ASN A 135 7.10 -0.87 9.24
N ASP A 136 5.90 -0.66 9.82
CA ASP A 136 5.79 -0.22 11.19
C ASP A 136 4.47 -0.65 11.84
N SER A 137 4.42 -0.64 13.16
CA SER A 137 3.24 -1.01 13.93
C SER A 137 2.18 0.09 13.94
N LYS A 138 0.92 -0.28 14.21
CA LYS A 138 -0.25 0.63 14.21
C LYS A 138 -0.11 1.87 15.11
N ASN A 139 0.73 1.81 16.13
CA ASN A 139 0.94 2.90 17.09
C ASN A 139 2.18 3.74 16.77
N ALA A 140 2.99 3.31 15.82
CA ALA A 140 4.18 4.04 15.40
C ALA A 140 3.83 5.36 14.71
N PHE A 141 4.78 6.29 14.72
CA PHE A 141 4.60 7.62 14.13
C PHE A 141 4.21 7.51 12.66
N ALA A 142 4.92 6.70 11.88
CA ALA A 142 4.72 6.60 10.43
C ALA A 142 3.28 6.20 10.07
N VAL A 143 2.72 5.20 10.75
CA VAL A 143 1.34 4.74 10.48
C VAL A 143 0.32 5.81 10.92
N ARG A 144 0.52 6.43 12.10
CA ARG A 144 -0.37 7.48 12.59
C ARG A 144 -0.35 8.73 11.72
N GLU A 145 0.82 9.09 11.20
CA GLU A 145 0.99 10.23 10.30
C GLU A 145 0.19 10.01 9.00
N ILE A 146 0.31 8.82 8.39
CA ILE A 146 -0.45 8.48 7.17
C ILE A 146 -1.96 8.45 7.45
N LEU A 147 -2.40 7.95 8.59
CA LEU A 147 -3.82 7.98 8.98
C LEU A 147 -4.35 9.42 9.10
N GLY A 148 -3.51 10.36 9.48
CA GLY A 148 -3.88 11.75 9.70
C GLY A 148 -4.65 12.00 11.00
N PRO A 149 -4.98 13.27 11.30
CA PRO A 149 -5.67 13.65 12.54
C PRO A 149 -7.08 13.05 12.60
N LEU A 150 -7.38 12.27 13.64
CA LEU A 150 -8.64 11.49 13.81
C LEU A 150 -9.94 12.28 13.58
N LYS A 151 -9.94 13.59 13.86
CA LYS A 151 -11.12 14.46 13.69
C LYS A 151 -11.15 15.18 12.35
N SER A 152 -10.15 15.00 11.51
CA SER A 152 -10.09 15.60 10.18
C SER A 152 -11.02 14.84 9.22
N PRO A 153 -11.74 15.55 8.32
CA PRO A 153 -12.46 14.90 7.23
C PRO A 153 -11.51 14.16 6.26
N MET A 154 -10.22 14.51 6.25
CA MET A 154 -9.18 13.85 5.48
C MET A 154 -8.48 12.71 6.25
N ALA A 155 -8.96 12.32 7.45
CA ALA A 155 -8.44 11.17 8.15
C ALA A 155 -8.78 9.87 7.41
N LEU A 156 -7.80 8.98 7.31
CA LEU A 156 -8.03 7.63 6.80
C LEU A 156 -8.45 6.70 7.94
N ARG A 157 -9.18 5.64 7.59
CA ARG A 157 -9.58 4.57 8.51
C ARG A 157 -8.84 3.28 8.19
N ASP A 158 -8.21 2.72 9.21
CA ASP A 158 -7.60 1.39 9.14
C ASP A 158 -8.69 0.32 9.21
N LEU A 159 -8.73 -0.61 8.25
CA LEU A 159 -9.72 -1.69 8.19
C LEU A 159 -9.54 -2.74 9.31
N ARG A 160 -8.41 -2.75 10.01
CA ARG A 160 -8.10 -3.65 11.14
C ARG A 160 -8.38 -5.11 10.83
N LEU A 161 -7.88 -5.55 9.70
CA LEU A 161 -8.11 -6.88 9.18
C LEU A 161 -7.64 -7.98 10.15
N LYS A 162 -8.31 -9.14 10.07
CA LYS A 162 -8.01 -10.33 10.85
C LYS A 162 -8.11 -11.55 9.96
N ASP A 163 -7.43 -12.61 10.33
CA ASP A 163 -7.65 -13.92 9.76
C ASP A 163 -8.83 -14.65 10.44
N GLN A 164 -9.09 -15.88 10.03
CA GLN A 164 -10.18 -16.72 10.55
C GLN A 164 -10.08 -17.06 12.04
N TRP A 165 -8.91 -16.89 12.66
CA TRP A 165 -8.67 -17.10 14.09
C TRP A 165 -8.63 -15.79 14.89
N GLY A 166 -8.84 -14.64 14.24
CA GLY A 166 -8.78 -13.33 14.85
C GLY A 166 -7.38 -12.72 14.99
N LEU A 167 -6.36 -13.36 14.39
CA LEU A 167 -4.98 -12.86 14.39
C LEU A 167 -4.81 -11.73 13.39
N THR A 168 -3.92 -10.78 13.70
CA THR A 168 -3.75 -9.53 12.93
C THR A 168 -2.38 -9.38 12.29
N TRP A 169 -1.44 -10.29 12.52
CA TRP A 169 -0.10 -10.22 11.96
C TRP A 169 -0.12 -10.49 10.44
N THR A 170 0.76 -9.82 9.72
CA THR A 170 0.89 -9.94 8.26
C THR A 170 2.28 -10.37 7.82
N HIS A 171 3.28 -10.23 8.68
CA HIS A 171 4.68 -10.57 8.40
C HIS A 171 5.23 -11.49 9.49
N HIS A 172 6.03 -12.48 9.10
CA HIS A 172 6.76 -13.37 9.99
C HIS A 172 8.25 -13.34 9.67
N TRP A 173 9.04 -12.80 10.60
CA TRP A 173 10.48 -12.89 10.53
C TRP A 173 10.95 -14.21 11.16
N ALA A 174 11.20 -15.19 10.30
CA ALA A 174 11.45 -16.57 10.73
C ALA A 174 12.74 -16.72 11.58
N GLU A 175 13.78 -15.95 11.29
CA GLU A 175 15.05 -16.01 12.01
C GLU A 175 14.92 -15.62 13.49
N ALA A 176 13.99 -14.74 13.81
CA ALA A 176 13.75 -14.24 15.17
C ALA A 176 12.44 -14.75 15.78
N ASP A 177 11.63 -15.52 15.03
CA ASP A 177 10.27 -15.97 15.39
C ASP A 177 9.36 -14.79 15.80
N ILE A 178 9.44 -13.67 15.06
CA ILE A 178 8.68 -12.45 15.33
C ILE A 178 7.55 -12.32 14.32
N TYR A 179 6.31 -12.18 14.85
CA TYR A 179 5.11 -11.92 14.09
C TYR A 179 4.72 -10.44 14.22
N SER A 180 4.58 -9.75 13.09
CA SER A 180 4.32 -8.30 13.04
C SER A 180 3.16 -7.99 12.10
N ARG A 181 2.42 -6.93 12.39
CA ARG A 181 1.47 -6.33 11.44
C ARG A 181 2.12 -5.14 10.78
N LEU A 182 2.53 -5.29 9.53
CA LEU A 182 3.22 -4.28 8.74
C LEU A 182 2.40 -3.79 7.54
N ASP A 183 1.44 -4.62 7.08
CA ASP A 183 0.61 -4.34 5.92
C ASP A 183 -0.75 -3.77 6.32
N TYR A 184 -1.20 -2.78 5.56
CA TYR A 184 -2.41 -2.01 5.88
C TYR A 184 -3.28 -1.79 4.64
N LEU A 185 -4.61 -1.76 4.88
CA LEU A 185 -5.61 -1.17 4.00
C LEU A 185 -6.25 0.00 4.75
N LEU A 186 -6.01 1.20 4.25
CA LEU A 186 -6.50 2.45 4.84
C LEU A 186 -7.44 3.10 3.84
N VAL A 187 -8.63 3.50 4.28
CA VAL A 187 -9.68 4.02 3.40
C VAL A 187 -10.14 5.42 3.79
N SER A 188 -10.51 6.22 2.79
CA SER A 188 -11.17 7.50 3.01
C SER A 188 -12.55 7.32 3.67
N HIS A 189 -13.12 8.43 4.16
CA HIS A 189 -14.45 8.42 4.77
C HIS A 189 -15.54 7.99 3.77
N SER A 190 -15.46 8.42 2.52
CA SER A 190 -16.36 8.02 1.44
C SER A 190 -16.28 6.49 1.20
N LEU A 191 -15.08 5.98 0.97
CA LEU A 191 -14.88 4.57 0.67
C LEU A 191 -15.26 3.65 1.82
N TRP A 192 -15.06 4.07 3.09
CA TRP A 192 -15.42 3.28 4.27
C TRP A 192 -16.86 2.74 4.22
N ARG A 193 -17.81 3.53 3.71
CA ARG A 193 -19.23 3.17 3.62
C ARG A 193 -19.51 2.06 2.61
N LYS A 194 -18.56 1.80 1.71
CA LYS A 194 -18.63 0.84 0.62
C LYS A 194 -17.89 -0.47 0.93
N VAL A 195 -17.11 -0.49 2.04
CA VAL A 195 -16.33 -1.66 2.46
C VAL A 195 -17.21 -2.70 3.13
N ASN A 196 -17.07 -3.94 2.69
CA ASN A 196 -17.67 -5.10 3.35
C ASN A 196 -16.63 -5.76 4.28
N LEU A 197 -16.64 -5.40 5.56
CA LEU A 197 -15.69 -5.92 6.54
C LEU A 197 -15.83 -7.43 6.78
N THR A 198 -17.01 -8.01 6.60
CA THR A 198 -17.22 -9.46 6.78
C THR A 198 -16.62 -10.29 5.64
N ARG A 199 -16.31 -9.64 4.52
CA ARG A 199 -15.64 -10.22 3.36
C ARG A 199 -14.26 -9.61 3.14
N SER A 200 -13.65 -9.13 4.21
CA SER A 200 -12.30 -8.56 4.23
C SER A 200 -11.47 -9.26 5.28
N GLY A 201 -10.18 -9.45 5.03
CA GLY A 201 -9.37 -10.19 5.99
C GLY A 201 -7.91 -10.33 5.59
N ILE A 202 -7.24 -11.19 6.34
CA ILE A 202 -5.88 -11.65 6.06
C ILE A 202 -6.01 -13.08 5.53
N HIS A 203 -5.45 -13.33 4.36
CA HIS A 203 -5.50 -14.65 3.75
C HIS A 203 -4.60 -15.62 4.52
N PHE A 204 -5.10 -16.84 4.69
CA PHE A 204 -4.31 -17.95 5.21
C PHE A 204 -4.35 -19.12 4.23
N SER A 205 -3.16 -19.65 3.97
CA SER A 205 -2.93 -20.95 3.33
C SER A 205 -1.83 -21.64 4.12
N PRO A 206 -1.87 -22.97 4.31
CA PRO A 206 -0.76 -23.70 4.95
C PRO A 206 0.60 -23.48 4.26
N GLU A 207 0.56 -23.12 2.98
CA GLU A 207 1.75 -22.95 2.13
C GLU A 207 2.12 -21.49 1.90
N TRP A 208 1.50 -20.53 2.61
CA TRP A 208 1.72 -19.10 2.37
C TRP A 208 3.20 -18.71 2.43
N SER A 209 3.98 -19.31 3.34
CA SER A 209 5.40 -19.03 3.53
C SER A 209 6.30 -19.49 2.38
N GLN A 210 5.80 -20.32 1.45
CA GLN A 210 6.52 -20.68 0.23
C GLN A 210 6.47 -19.53 -0.80
N ALA A 211 5.46 -18.65 -0.70
CA ALA A 211 5.26 -17.55 -1.62
C ALA A 211 5.86 -16.24 -1.09
N SER A 212 5.81 -16.00 0.21
CA SER A 212 6.26 -14.76 0.83
C SER A 212 6.39 -14.92 2.35
N ASP A 213 7.20 -14.09 2.99
CA ASP A 213 7.22 -13.84 4.44
C ASP A 213 6.07 -12.94 4.90
N HIS A 214 5.33 -12.33 3.95
CA HIS A 214 4.09 -11.61 4.20
C HIS A 214 2.85 -12.41 3.80
N ARG A 215 1.76 -12.27 4.56
CA ARG A 215 0.45 -12.80 4.23
C ARG A 215 -0.36 -11.80 3.42
N ALA A 216 -1.05 -12.25 2.39
CA ALA A 216 -1.91 -11.40 1.59
C ALA A 216 -3.08 -10.85 2.41
N ILE A 217 -3.36 -9.55 2.27
CA ILE A 217 -4.53 -8.88 2.85
C ILE A 217 -5.50 -8.51 1.74
N TYR A 218 -6.80 -8.57 2.03
CA TYR A 218 -7.84 -8.32 1.03
C TYR A 218 -9.05 -7.60 1.62
N THR A 219 -9.79 -6.89 0.76
CA THR A 219 -11.06 -6.27 1.11
C THR A 219 -12.03 -6.34 -0.06
N GLN A 220 -13.31 -6.47 0.25
CA GLN A 220 -14.38 -6.33 -0.72
C GLN A 220 -15.00 -4.95 -0.62
N ILE A 221 -15.12 -4.28 -1.77
CA ILE A 221 -15.72 -2.96 -1.90
C ILE A 221 -16.87 -3.06 -2.89
N SER A 222 -18.02 -2.48 -2.56
CA SER A 222 -19.21 -2.46 -3.42
C SER A 222 -19.43 -1.06 -3.98
N PHE A 223 -19.55 -0.97 -5.30
CA PHE A 223 -19.87 0.26 -6.02
C PHE A 223 -21.27 0.16 -6.64
N PRO A 224 -22.00 1.28 -6.74
CA PRO A 224 -23.24 1.30 -7.51
C PRO A 224 -22.96 1.01 -8.99
N GLU A 225 -23.88 0.31 -9.63
CA GLU A 225 -23.86 0.02 -11.07
C GLU A 225 -24.19 1.26 -11.92
#